data_c9f2af6e0c86c36ede003d62fc7707d9
#
_entry.id   c9f2af6e0c86c36ede003d62fc7707d9
#
_cell.length_a   1.000
_cell.length_b   1.000
_cell.length_c   1.000
_cell.angle_alpha   90.00
_cell.angle_beta   90.00
_cell.angle_gamma   90.00
#
_symmetry.space_group_name_H-M   'P 1'
#
loop_
_entity.id
_entity.type
_entity.pdbx_description
1 polymer ?
#
loop_
_entity_poly.entity_id
_entity_poly.type
_entity_poly.pdbx_seq_one_letter_code
_entity_poly.pdbx_strand_id
1 'polypeptide(L)'
;MKFTGTDTYISTEDLSMAVNASVALERPLLIKGEPGTGKTMLAEEVAQALKMPLIEWHIKSTTKAKQGLYEYDAVTRLRDSQLGDERVKDISNYIEKGKLWEAFSAEEKVVLLVDEIDKADIEFPNDLLQELDRMEFFVYETKETIKAINRPIVIITSNNEKELPDAFLRRCFFHYINFPN
;
A
#
# COMPACT_ATOMS: atom_id res chain seq x y z
N MET A 1 -3.50 -20.51 3.76
CA MET A 1 -2.41 -20.68 4.74
C MET A 1 -2.70 -19.72 5.89
N LYS A 2 -2.47 -20.14 7.13
CA LYS A 2 -2.71 -19.28 8.30
C LYS A 2 -1.38 -18.73 8.81
N PHE A 3 -1.36 -17.46 9.20
CA PHE A 3 -0.22 -16.85 9.86
C PHE A 3 -0.20 -17.23 11.35
N THR A 4 0.91 -17.77 11.81
CA THR A 4 1.14 -18.18 13.22
C THR A 4 2.46 -17.63 13.79
N GLY A 5 3.10 -16.73 13.06
CA GLY A 5 4.46 -16.29 13.30
C GLY A 5 5.46 -17.04 12.42
N THR A 6 6.72 -16.71 12.58
CA THR A 6 7.84 -17.35 11.89
C THR A 6 8.95 -17.67 12.88
N ASP A 7 9.99 -18.36 12.42
CA ASP A 7 11.18 -18.66 13.25
C ASP A 7 11.90 -17.40 13.73
N THR A 8 11.72 -16.29 13.01
CA THR A 8 12.35 -14.99 13.29
C THR A 8 11.41 -13.96 13.90
N TYR A 9 10.09 -14.23 13.93
CA TYR A 9 9.08 -13.34 14.46
C TYR A 9 8.05 -14.07 15.32
N ILE A 10 8.07 -13.78 16.62
CA ILE A 10 7.11 -14.34 17.57
C ILE A 10 5.82 -13.52 17.50
N SER A 11 4.75 -14.17 17.06
CA SER A 11 3.42 -13.57 16.99
C SER A 11 2.60 -13.92 18.22
N THR A 12 1.90 -12.92 18.79
CA THR A 12 0.88 -13.16 19.78
C THR A 12 -0.36 -13.79 19.15
N GLU A 13 -1.18 -14.47 19.93
CA GLU A 13 -2.44 -15.06 19.44
C GLU A 13 -3.36 -14.00 18.85
N ASP A 14 -3.52 -12.85 19.52
CA ASP A 14 -4.34 -11.73 19.05
C ASP A 14 -3.84 -11.18 17.70
N LEU A 15 -2.54 -11.03 17.54
CA LEU A 15 -1.94 -10.57 16.28
C LEU A 15 -2.18 -11.58 15.16
N SER A 16 -1.96 -12.86 15.42
CA SER A 16 -2.21 -13.92 14.45
C SER A 16 -3.68 -13.98 14.03
N MET A 17 -4.60 -13.78 14.96
CA MET A 17 -6.04 -13.69 14.67
C MET A 17 -6.36 -12.48 13.79
N ALA A 18 -5.82 -11.30 14.09
CA ALA A 18 -6.03 -10.09 13.29
C ALA A 18 -5.50 -10.24 11.86
N VAL A 19 -4.30 -10.79 11.70
CA VAL A 19 -3.72 -11.07 10.38
C VAL A 19 -4.59 -12.03 9.59
N ASN A 20 -4.98 -13.16 10.18
CA ASN A 20 -5.76 -14.19 9.49
C ASN A 20 -7.17 -13.70 9.14
N ALA A 21 -7.81 -12.91 10.00
CA ALA A 21 -9.11 -12.30 9.71
C ALA A 21 -9.02 -11.29 8.56
N SER A 22 -7.99 -10.46 8.53
CA SER A 22 -7.72 -9.51 7.45
C SER A 22 -7.57 -10.22 6.11
N VAL A 23 -6.80 -11.29 6.07
CA VAL A 23 -6.59 -12.10 4.86
C VAL A 23 -7.89 -12.76 4.40
N ALA A 24 -8.64 -13.38 5.31
CA ALA A 24 -9.86 -14.11 5.00
C ALA A 24 -11.00 -13.20 4.53
N LEU A 25 -11.14 -12.01 5.13
CA LEU A 25 -12.21 -11.06 4.85
C LEU A 25 -11.80 -9.96 3.86
N GLU A 26 -10.57 -10.01 3.35
CA GLU A 26 -10.03 -9.07 2.38
C GLU A 26 -10.16 -7.60 2.81
N ARG A 27 -9.90 -7.34 4.10
CA ARG A 27 -9.88 -6.01 4.69
C ARG A 27 -8.46 -5.61 5.05
N PRO A 28 -8.11 -4.31 4.97
CA PRO A 28 -6.81 -3.83 5.42
C PRO A 28 -6.58 -4.14 6.91
N LEU A 29 -5.36 -4.49 7.25
CA LEU A 29 -4.90 -4.63 8.62
C LEU A 29 -4.13 -3.37 9.02
N LEU A 30 -4.63 -2.64 9.99
CA LEU A 30 -3.96 -1.47 10.56
C LEU A 30 -3.18 -1.88 11.81
N ILE A 31 -1.87 -1.71 11.75
CA ILE A 31 -0.97 -1.95 12.88
C ILE A 31 -0.55 -0.61 13.46
N LYS A 32 -0.96 -0.34 14.70
CA LYS A 32 -0.52 0.81 15.46
C LYS A 32 0.52 0.43 16.50
N GLY A 33 1.40 1.36 16.81
CA GLY A 33 2.41 1.22 17.85
C GLY A 33 3.42 2.33 17.76
N GLU A 34 4.21 2.48 18.82
CA GLU A 34 5.30 3.44 18.83
C GLU A 34 6.41 3.05 17.84
N PRO A 35 7.24 4.01 17.41
CA PRO A 35 8.38 3.72 16.55
C PRO A 35 9.28 2.65 17.17
N GLY A 36 9.78 1.74 16.34
CA GLY A 36 10.68 0.67 16.79
C GLY A 36 9.98 -0.56 17.39
N THR A 37 8.67 -0.69 17.29
CA THR A 37 7.92 -1.87 17.78
C THR A 37 7.84 -3.04 16.79
N GLY A 38 8.49 -2.94 15.63
CA GLY A 38 8.54 -4.03 14.64
C GLY A 38 7.35 -4.09 13.69
N LYS A 39 6.62 -3.00 13.49
CA LYS A 39 5.45 -2.95 12.58
C LYS A 39 5.81 -3.29 11.13
N THR A 40 6.87 -2.72 10.61
CA THR A 40 7.36 -2.98 9.25
C THR A 40 7.84 -4.42 9.09
N MET A 41 8.57 -4.92 10.09
CA MET A 41 9.03 -6.30 10.14
C MET A 41 7.86 -7.30 10.10
N LEU A 42 6.73 -6.98 10.72
CA LEU A 42 5.54 -7.82 10.66
C LEU A 42 5.05 -8.03 9.22
N ALA A 43 5.03 -6.98 8.39
CA ALA A 43 4.62 -7.09 6.99
C ALA A 43 5.55 -8.01 6.21
N GLU A 44 6.86 -7.90 6.43
CA GLU A 44 7.87 -8.79 5.83
C GLU A 44 7.63 -10.24 6.23
N GLU A 45 7.38 -10.49 7.52
CA GLU A 45 7.16 -11.84 8.05
C GLU A 45 5.83 -12.46 7.57
N VAL A 46 4.77 -11.65 7.44
CA VAL A 46 3.50 -12.11 6.86
C VAL A 46 3.68 -12.49 5.40
N ALA A 47 4.36 -11.66 4.61
CA ALA A 47 4.64 -11.95 3.21
C ALA A 47 5.46 -13.24 3.05
N GLN A 48 6.48 -13.43 3.87
CA GLN A 48 7.31 -14.64 3.87
C GLN A 48 6.49 -15.88 4.26
N ALA A 49 5.69 -15.80 5.32
CA ALA A 49 4.87 -16.92 5.79
C ALA A 49 3.81 -17.34 4.76
N LEU A 50 3.24 -16.38 4.04
CA LEU A 50 2.26 -16.61 2.98
C LEU A 50 2.91 -16.93 1.62
N LYS A 51 4.24 -16.86 1.53
CA LYS A 51 5.02 -17.04 0.29
C LYS A 51 4.56 -16.10 -0.83
N MET A 52 4.33 -14.85 -0.47
CA MET A 52 3.89 -13.77 -1.37
C MET A 52 4.97 -12.69 -1.49
N PRO A 53 5.12 -12.07 -2.66
CA PRO A 53 5.95 -10.87 -2.79
C PRO A 53 5.43 -9.73 -1.91
N LEU A 54 6.35 -8.92 -1.39
CA LEU A 54 6.06 -7.71 -0.63
C LEU A 54 6.31 -6.48 -1.49
N ILE A 55 5.31 -5.61 -1.60
CA ILE A 55 5.44 -4.27 -2.17
C ILE A 55 5.34 -3.27 -1.04
N GLU A 56 6.36 -2.42 -0.89
CA GLU A 56 6.42 -1.41 0.18
C GLU A 56 6.16 -0.01 -0.37
N TRP A 57 5.25 0.70 0.27
CA TRP A 57 4.97 2.10 -0.01
C TRP A 57 5.19 2.93 1.25
N HIS A 58 6.30 3.64 1.28
CA HIS A 58 6.65 4.53 2.38
C HIS A 58 5.98 5.89 2.22
N ILE A 59 5.09 6.22 3.14
CA ILE A 59 4.32 7.46 3.10
C ILE A 59 5.13 8.62 3.67
N LYS A 60 5.06 9.75 2.98
CA LYS A 60 5.67 11.03 3.37
C LYS A 60 4.58 12.07 3.59
N SER A 61 4.93 13.20 4.20
CA SER A 61 3.99 14.31 4.43
C SER A 61 3.37 14.86 3.13
N THR A 62 4.07 14.73 2.02
CA THR A 62 3.63 15.20 0.69
C THR A 62 2.95 14.12 -0.14
N THR A 63 2.88 12.88 0.35
CA THR A 63 2.30 11.77 -0.40
C THR A 63 0.80 11.94 -0.57
N LYS A 64 0.33 11.74 -1.81
CA LYS A 64 -1.10 11.71 -2.18
C LYS A 64 -1.49 10.30 -2.65
N ALA A 65 -2.75 9.93 -2.44
CA ALA A 65 -3.24 8.60 -2.83
C ALA A 65 -3.09 8.34 -4.35
N LYS A 66 -3.26 9.36 -5.18
CA LYS A 66 -3.06 9.27 -6.64
C LYS A 66 -1.65 8.88 -7.06
N GLN A 67 -0.65 9.21 -6.26
CA GLN A 67 0.74 8.81 -6.52
C GLN A 67 0.94 7.29 -6.39
N GLY A 68 0.08 6.63 -5.62
CA GLY A 68 0.04 5.17 -5.59
C GLY A 68 -0.48 4.56 -6.89
N LEU A 69 -1.27 5.29 -7.66
CA LEU A 69 -1.74 4.87 -8.97
C LEU A 69 -0.66 5.12 -10.02
N TYR A 70 -0.46 6.36 -10.40
CA TYR A 70 0.61 6.76 -11.32
C TYR A 70 0.84 8.28 -11.28
N GLU A 71 1.98 8.70 -11.83
CA GLU A 71 2.30 10.10 -12.10
C GLU A 71 2.63 10.27 -13.58
N TYR A 72 2.17 11.37 -14.16
CA TYR A 72 2.48 11.75 -15.53
C TYR A 72 3.47 12.91 -15.55
N ASP A 73 4.65 12.70 -16.15
CA ASP A 73 5.70 13.71 -16.26
C ASP A 73 5.55 14.52 -17.55
N ALA A 74 4.58 15.45 -17.53
CA ALA A 74 4.30 16.34 -18.64
C ALA A 74 5.48 17.30 -18.94
N VAL A 75 6.23 17.69 -17.91
CA VAL A 75 7.35 18.64 -18.05
C VAL A 75 8.49 18.01 -18.84
N THR A 76 8.89 16.79 -18.49
CA THR A 76 9.93 16.06 -19.23
C THR A 76 9.48 15.79 -20.66
N ARG A 77 8.23 15.42 -20.87
CA ARG A 77 7.70 15.21 -22.23
C ARG A 77 7.76 16.47 -23.09
N LEU A 78 7.38 17.62 -22.53
CA LEU A 78 7.46 18.89 -23.23
C LEU A 78 8.90 19.25 -23.62
N ARG A 79 9.83 19.08 -22.68
CA ARG A 79 11.25 19.30 -22.93
C ARG A 79 11.77 18.38 -24.05
N ASP A 80 11.48 17.10 -23.97
CA ASP A 80 11.92 16.12 -24.98
C ASP A 80 11.30 16.42 -26.36
N SER A 81 10.05 16.90 -26.40
CA SER A 81 9.41 17.35 -27.63
C SER A 81 10.15 18.52 -28.27
N GLN A 82 10.59 19.49 -27.46
CA GLN A 82 11.37 20.64 -27.96
C GLN A 82 12.77 20.24 -28.48
N LEU A 83 13.32 19.17 -27.90
CA LEU A 83 14.62 18.62 -28.32
C LEU A 83 14.53 17.62 -29.48
N GLY A 84 13.33 17.30 -29.94
CA GLY A 84 13.12 16.33 -31.02
C GLY A 84 13.39 14.88 -30.62
N ASP A 85 13.27 14.54 -29.33
CA ASP A 85 13.48 13.18 -28.84
C ASP A 85 12.34 12.26 -29.30
N GLU A 86 12.70 11.12 -29.89
CA GLU A 86 11.74 10.13 -30.40
C GLU A 86 10.85 9.51 -29.32
N ARG A 87 11.25 9.53 -28.04
CA ARG A 87 10.47 8.99 -26.91
C ARG A 87 9.12 9.68 -26.74
N VAL A 88 8.97 10.93 -27.24
CA VAL A 88 7.70 11.67 -27.16
C VAL A 88 6.55 11.00 -27.92
N LYS A 89 6.85 10.11 -28.87
CA LYS A 89 5.86 9.40 -29.67
C LYS A 89 5.07 8.37 -28.84
N ASP A 90 5.66 7.88 -27.78
CA ASP A 90 5.01 6.96 -26.85
C ASP A 90 4.83 7.63 -25.47
N ILE A 91 3.60 8.01 -25.17
CA ILE A 91 3.25 8.69 -23.91
C ILE A 91 3.56 7.85 -22.68
N SER A 92 3.58 6.52 -22.80
CA SER A 92 3.88 5.62 -21.69
C SER A 92 5.30 5.81 -21.13
N ASN A 93 6.22 6.38 -21.92
CA ASN A 93 7.57 6.72 -21.45
C ASN A 93 7.57 7.80 -20.35
N TYR A 94 6.47 8.52 -20.19
CA TYR A 94 6.33 9.61 -19.21
C TYR A 94 5.36 9.29 -18.09
N ILE A 95 4.94 8.03 -17.99
CA ILE A 95 4.08 7.54 -16.92
C ILE A 95 4.93 6.75 -15.94
N GLU A 96 4.97 7.23 -14.70
CA GLU A 96 5.60 6.54 -13.57
C GLU A 96 4.53 5.78 -12.80
N LYS A 97 4.65 4.46 -12.77
CA LYS A 97 3.70 3.57 -12.07
C LYS A 97 3.91 3.65 -10.58
N GLY A 98 2.82 3.85 -9.83
CA GLY A 98 2.81 3.83 -8.37
C GLY A 98 2.71 2.43 -7.80
N LYS A 99 2.76 2.35 -6.46
CA LYS A 99 2.74 1.06 -5.74
C LYS A 99 1.41 0.33 -5.83
N LEU A 100 0.28 1.06 -5.95
CA LEU A 100 -1.03 0.45 -6.21
C LEU A 100 -1.09 -0.16 -7.61
N TRP A 101 -0.56 0.52 -8.61
CA TRP A 101 -0.45 -0.05 -9.95
C TRP A 101 0.37 -1.35 -9.96
N GLU A 102 1.53 -1.33 -9.32
CA GLU A 102 2.37 -2.53 -9.19
C GLU A 102 1.59 -3.69 -8.54
N ALA A 103 0.91 -3.42 -7.43
CA ALA A 103 0.14 -4.43 -6.69
C ALA A 103 -1.04 -4.96 -7.53
N PHE A 104 -1.76 -4.09 -8.24
CA PHE A 104 -2.91 -4.50 -9.07
C PHE A 104 -2.47 -5.29 -10.30
N SER A 105 -1.34 -4.95 -10.88
CA SER A 105 -0.81 -5.61 -12.08
C SER A 105 -0.03 -6.89 -11.80
N ALA A 106 0.23 -7.22 -10.54
CA ALA A 106 0.96 -8.42 -10.18
C ALA A 106 0.19 -9.68 -10.57
N GLU A 107 0.85 -10.60 -11.26
CA GLU A 107 0.26 -11.88 -11.67
C GLU A 107 -0.02 -12.81 -10.48
N GLU A 108 0.75 -12.65 -9.41
CA GLU A 108 0.57 -13.36 -8.14
C GLU A 108 -0.04 -12.42 -7.11
N LYS A 109 -0.73 -13.01 -6.12
CA LYS A 109 -1.24 -12.25 -4.98
C LYS A 109 -0.06 -11.72 -4.16
N VAL A 110 -0.07 -10.42 -3.85
CA VAL A 110 1.01 -9.73 -3.14
C VAL A 110 0.54 -9.18 -1.80
N VAL A 111 1.48 -8.95 -0.90
CA VAL A 111 1.28 -8.12 0.30
C VAL A 111 1.71 -6.70 -0.02
N LEU A 112 0.81 -5.73 0.15
CA LEU A 112 1.11 -4.31 0.03
C LEU A 112 1.24 -3.71 1.43
N LEU A 113 2.42 -3.20 1.75
CA LEU A 113 2.67 -2.44 2.97
C LEU A 113 2.55 -0.95 2.68
N VAL A 114 1.59 -0.29 3.35
CA VAL A 114 1.48 1.17 3.40
C VAL A 114 2.06 1.62 4.73
N ASP A 115 3.31 2.08 4.70
CA ASP A 115 4.10 2.33 5.90
C ASP A 115 3.98 3.78 6.37
N GLU A 116 3.67 3.95 7.66
CA GLU A 116 3.57 5.25 8.33
C GLU A 116 2.50 6.19 7.72
N ILE A 117 1.27 5.68 7.61
CA ILE A 117 0.14 6.40 6.99
C ILE A 117 -0.16 7.77 7.62
N ASP A 118 0.12 7.90 8.91
CA ASP A 118 -0.13 9.13 9.69
C ASP A 118 0.84 10.27 9.38
N LYS A 119 1.89 10.04 8.56
CA LYS A 119 2.75 11.11 8.04
C LYS A 119 2.06 11.98 6.98
N ALA A 120 1.14 11.42 6.21
CA ALA A 120 0.41 12.14 5.17
C ALA A 120 -0.63 13.10 5.76
N ASP A 121 -1.27 13.88 4.90
CA ASP A 121 -2.37 14.74 5.34
C ASP A 121 -3.63 13.94 5.75
N ILE A 122 -4.58 14.63 6.34
CA ILE A 122 -5.80 14.02 6.92
C ILE A 122 -6.69 13.35 5.87
N GLU A 123 -6.60 13.75 4.61
CA GLU A 123 -7.44 13.21 3.53
C GLU A 123 -6.88 11.89 2.98
N PHE A 124 -5.60 11.68 3.09
CA PHE A 124 -4.90 10.53 2.51
C PHE A 124 -5.51 9.17 2.91
N PRO A 125 -5.80 8.88 4.19
CA PRO A 125 -6.33 7.58 4.57
C PRO A 125 -7.65 7.21 3.88
N ASN A 126 -8.59 8.15 3.82
CA ASN A 126 -9.88 7.92 3.16
C ASN A 126 -9.73 7.82 1.64
N ASP A 127 -8.88 8.63 1.03
CA ASP A 127 -8.57 8.55 -0.41
C ASP A 127 -7.93 7.21 -0.77
N LEU A 128 -7.02 6.71 0.05
CA LEU A 128 -6.42 5.39 -0.12
C LEU A 128 -7.47 4.28 -0.07
N LEU A 129 -8.37 4.30 0.91
CA LEU A 129 -9.43 3.30 1.01
C LEU A 129 -10.35 3.30 -0.21
N GLN A 130 -10.63 4.47 -0.76
CA GLN A 130 -11.45 4.59 -1.97
C GLN A 130 -10.79 3.86 -3.15
N GLU A 131 -9.49 4.05 -3.33
CA GLU A 131 -8.75 3.34 -4.38
C GLU A 131 -8.66 1.83 -4.13
N LEU A 132 -8.48 1.41 -2.89
CA LEU A 132 -8.47 0.01 -2.50
C LEU A 132 -9.85 -0.67 -2.66
N ASP A 133 -10.94 0.06 -2.42
CA ASP A 133 -12.30 -0.46 -2.63
C ASP A 133 -12.61 -0.67 -4.11
N ARG A 134 -12.15 0.24 -4.97
CA ARG A 134 -12.39 0.16 -6.43
C ARG A 134 -11.61 -0.96 -7.10
N MET A 135 -10.38 -1.21 -6.66
CA MET A 135 -9.46 -2.18 -7.26
C MET A 135 -9.25 -1.99 -8.76
N GLU A 136 -9.52 -0.81 -9.26
CA GLU A 136 -9.29 -0.40 -10.65
C GLU A 136 -9.14 1.12 -10.74
N PHE A 137 -8.46 1.57 -11.78
CA PHE A 137 -8.36 2.99 -12.10
C PHE A 137 -8.14 3.21 -13.60
N PHE A 138 -8.48 4.40 -14.07
CA PHE A 138 -8.34 4.80 -15.46
C PHE A 138 -7.10 5.67 -15.66
N VAL A 139 -6.29 5.33 -16.65
CA VAL A 139 -5.11 6.12 -17.06
C VAL A 139 -5.51 7.01 -18.21
N TYR A 140 -5.70 8.30 -17.92
CA TYR A 140 -6.23 9.26 -18.89
C TYR A 140 -5.32 9.44 -20.11
N GLU A 141 -4.02 9.39 -19.92
CA GLU A 141 -3.01 9.63 -20.95
C GLU A 141 -2.97 8.50 -21.98
N THR A 142 -3.10 7.25 -21.55
CA THR A 142 -3.09 6.07 -22.42
C THR A 142 -4.47 5.55 -22.76
N LYS A 143 -5.53 6.07 -22.11
CA LYS A 143 -6.92 5.61 -22.27
C LYS A 143 -7.13 4.15 -21.87
N GLU A 144 -6.34 3.66 -20.93
CA GLU A 144 -6.42 2.29 -20.43
C GLU A 144 -7.08 2.24 -19.05
N THR A 145 -7.81 1.19 -18.77
CA THR A 145 -8.28 0.85 -17.43
C THR A 145 -7.38 -0.25 -16.85
N ILE A 146 -6.79 0.01 -15.70
CA ILE A 146 -5.97 -0.96 -14.97
C ILE A 146 -6.84 -1.58 -13.88
N LYS A 147 -7.05 -2.88 -13.95
CA LYS A 147 -7.82 -3.65 -12.96
C LYS A 147 -6.90 -4.57 -12.17
N ALA A 148 -7.19 -4.74 -10.89
CA ALA A 148 -6.47 -5.69 -10.07
C ALA A 148 -6.68 -7.12 -10.60
N ILE A 149 -5.59 -7.80 -10.94
CA ILE A 149 -5.59 -9.22 -11.33
C ILE A 149 -5.89 -10.06 -10.09
N ASN A 150 -5.22 -9.74 -8.99
CA ASN A 150 -5.46 -10.30 -7.66
C ASN A 150 -5.64 -9.17 -6.65
N ARG A 151 -6.58 -9.33 -5.72
CA ARG A 151 -6.74 -8.38 -4.63
C ARG A 151 -5.55 -8.50 -3.68
N PRO A 152 -4.74 -7.43 -3.49
CA PRO A 152 -3.60 -7.50 -2.59
C PRO A 152 -4.04 -7.62 -1.13
N ILE A 153 -3.21 -8.26 -0.30
CA ILE A 153 -3.32 -8.19 1.14
C ILE A 153 -2.68 -6.87 1.56
N VAL A 154 -3.44 -6.01 2.25
CA VAL A 154 -2.99 -4.66 2.62
C VAL A 154 -2.70 -4.60 4.11
N ILE A 155 -1.46 -4.25 4.45
CA ILE A 155 -1.01 -3.95 5.81
C ILE A 155 -0.65 -2.48 5.86
N ILE A 156 -1.22 -1.77 6.83
CA ILE A 156 -1.03 -0.34 7.02
C ILE A 156 -0.42 -0.13 8.39
N THR A 157 0.63 0.67 8.50
CA THR A 157 1.26 0.98 9.78
C THR A 157 1.03 2.44 10.18
N SER A 158 0.97 2.69 11.47
CA SER A 158 0.90 4.04 12.05
C SER A 158 1.72 4.12 13.33
N ASN A 159 2.48 5.21 13.49
CA ASN A 159 3.26 5.52 14.69
C ASN A 159 2.46 6.29 15.74
N ASN A 160 1.16 6.47 15.55
CA ASN A 160 0.30 7.21 16.48
C ASN A 160 0.62 8.72 16.58
N GLU A 161 1.30 9.28 15.58
CA GLU A 161 1.64 10.72 15.57
C GLU A 161 0.43 11.61 15.33
N LYS A 162 -0.56 11.09 14.59
CA LYS A 162 -1.84 11.75 14.28
C LYS A 162 -3.00 10.79 14.45
N GLU A 163 -4.16 11.32 14.81
CA GLU A 163 -5.39 10.54 14.80
C GLU A 163 -5.83 10.24 13.36
N LEU A 164 -6.26 9.00 13.13
CA LEU A 164 -6.83 8.58 11.86
C LEU A 164 -8.35 8.78 11.86
N PRO A 165 -8.97 9.09 10.70
CA PRO A 165 -10.42 9.27 10.62
C PRO A 165 -11.20 8.04 11.07
N ASP A 166 -12.32 8.23 11.76
CA ASP A 166 -13.19 7.13 12.23
C ASP A 166 -13.68 6.24 11.09
N ALA A 167 -14.01 6.83 9.95
CA ALA A 167 -14.45 6.08 8.76
C ALA A 167 -13.37 5.12 8.25
N PHE A 168 -12.10 5.53 8.34
CA PHE A 168 -10.96 4.69 8.03
C PHE A 168 -10.80 3.54 9.03
N LEU A 169 -10.85 3.85 10.33
CA LEU A 169 -10.68 2.86 11.39
C LEU A 169 -11.76 1.76 11.33
N ARG A 170 -13.00 2.10 10.98
CA ARG A 170 -14.11 1.14 10.87
C ARG A 170 -13.94 0.12 9.74
N ARG A 171 -13.17 0.45 8.71
CA ARG A 171 -12.95 -0.40 7.54
C ARG A 171 -11.76 -1.32 7.68
N CYS A 172 -10.91 -1.11 8.69
CA CYS A 172 -9.69 -1.88 8.92
C CYS A 172 -9.87 -2.85 10.08
N PHE A 173 -9.22 -4.01 10.00
CA PHE A 173 -8.87 -4.75 11.20
C PHE A 173 -7.75 -4.00 11.91
N PHE A 174 -7.73 -4.08 13.22
CA PHE A 174 -6.84 -3.26 14.02
C PHE A 174 -6.06 -4.12 15.00
N HIS A 175 -4.76 -3.81 15.12
CA HIS A 175 -3.90 -4.37 16.16
C HIS A 175 -2.94 -3.31 16.69
N TYR A 176 -2.76 -3.28 18.00
CA TYR A 176 -1.81 -2.38 18.66
C TYR A 176 -0.62 -3.19 19.20
N ILE A 177 0.59 -2.78 18.80
CA ILE A 177 1.82 -3.40 19.29
C ILE A 177 2.40 -2.54 20.41
N ASN A 178 2.45 -3.12 21.62
CA ASN A 178 3.12 -2.50 22.76
C ASN A 178 4.61 -2.86 22.76
N PHE A 179 5.43 -2.01 23.35
CA PHE A 179 6.80 -2.39 23.66
C PHE A 179 6.79 -3.62 24.59
N PRO A 180 7.68 -4.59 24.36
CA PRO A 180 7.88 -5.65 25.35
C PRO A 180 8.33 -5.02 26.67
N ASN A 181 7.66 -5.34 27.74
CA ASN A 181 8.06 -4.95 29.10
C ASN A 181 9.32 -5.69 29.52
#